data_b0ba42203abeb766e2effa3f436f00f2
#
_entry.id   b0ba42203abeb766e2effa3f436f00f2
#
_cell.length_a   1.000
_cell.length_b   1.000
_cell.length_c   1.000
_cell.angle_alpha   90.00
_cell.angle_beta   90.00
_cell.angle_gamma   90.00
#
_symmetry.space_group_name_H-M   'P 1'
#
loop_
_entity.id
_entity.type
_entity.pdbx_description
1 polymer ?
#
loop_
_entity_poly.entity_id
_entity_poly.type
_entity_poly.pdbx_seq_one_letter_code
_entity_poly.pdbx_strand_id
1 'polypeptide(L)'
;SNGKYLYYYVKIYNPNKNVAVRYPSFKLQARSSDGSLLGIYDQTLSIIYPEQEFIYGSQAFSVDDVPASVEFTMMDVKDRNRVNIKLLDSFEPLQVINTSVRSDKIVGEVYNPNSDTYDTVIVVAICRDASGNLVKVETDFISDVRGQSNAAFSMYAYNTSEYYSVEYYAYQW
;
A
#
# COMPACT_ATOMS: atom_id res chain seq x y z
N SER A 1 11.84 6.31 -9.76
CA SER A 1 11.85 7.79 -9.82
C SER A 1 11.77 8.25 -11.27
N ASN A 2 10.96 9.26 -11.53
CA ASN A 2 10.91 9.94 -12.83
C ASN A 2 11.75 11.23 -12.86
N GLY A 3 12.74 11.33 -11.97
CA GLY A 3 13.59 12.52 -11.80
C GLY A 3 12.96 13.66 -11.00
N LYS A 4 11.68 13.50 -10.58
CA LYS A 4 10.96 14.51 -9.81
C LYS A 4 10.30 13.94 -8.55
N TYR A 5 9.76 12.73 -8.64
CA TYR A 5 9.08 12.06 -7.54
C TYR A 5 9.63 10.65 -7.33
N LEU A 6 9.79 10.25 -6.07
CA LEU A 6 10.11 8.89 -5.69
C LEU A 6 8.83 8.14 -5.34
N TYR A 7 8.43 7.20 -6.19
CA TYR A 7 7.39 6.23 -5.88
C TYR A 7 8.02 4.96 -5.35
N TYR A 8 7.36 4.33 -4.40
CA TYR A 8 7.82 3.09 -3.81
C TYR A 8 6.66 2.18 -3.46
N TYR A 9 6.93 0.91 -3.32
CA TYR A 9 6.07 -0.01 -2.59
C TYR A 9 6.93 -0.93 -1.72
N VAL A 10 6.34 -1.41 -0.63
CA VAL A 10 6.94 -2.39 0.28
C VAL A 10 5.97 -3.54 0.48
N LYS A 11 6.52 -4.71 0.67
CA LYS A 11 5.83 -5.91 1.05
C LYS A 11 6.26 -6.25 2.48
N ILE A 12 5.32 -6.22 3.42
CA ILE A 12 5.56 -6.47 4.84
C ILE A 12 4.77 -7.71 5.22
N TYR A 13 5.43 -8.68 5.81
CA TYR A 13 4.80 -9.90 6.27
C TYR A 13 4.82 -9.99 7.80
N ASN A 14 3.67 -10.28 8.40
CA ASN A 14 3.56 -10.57 9.82
C ASN A 14 3.61 -12.10 10.04
N PRO A 15 4.73 -12.67 10.49
CA PRO A 15 4.87 -14.12 10.64
C PRO A 15 4.19 -14.70 11.89
N ASN A 16 3.60 -13.85 12.73
CA ASN A 16 2.94 -14.32 13.94
C ASN A 16 1.60 -14.98 13.59
N LYS A 17 1.27 -16.07 14.29
CA LYS A 17 0.01 -16.79 14.07
C LYS A 17 -1.19 -16.19 14.82
N ASN A 18 -0.93 -15.54 15.96
CA ASN A 18 -1.97 -15.07 16.87
C ASN A 18 -1.76 -13.61 17.32
N VAL A 19 -0.84 -12.89 16.70
CA VAL A 19 -0.52 -11.52 17.07
C VAL A 19 -0.66 -10.62 15.87
N ALA A 20 -1.61 -9.70 15.91
CA ALA A 20 -1.65 -8.56 14.99
C ALA A 20 -0.71 -7.45 15.48
N VAL A 21 -0.12 -6.75 14.53
CA VAL A 21 0.77 -5.62 14.79
C VAL A 21 0.04 -4.34 14.43
N ARG A 22 -0.24 -3.51 15.43
CA ARG A 22 -0.81 -2.17 15.25
C ARG A 22 0.29 -1.14 15.08
N TYR A 23 0.04 -0.20 14.20
CA TYR A 23 0.94 0.93 13.92
C TYR A 23 2.38 0.52 13.61
N PRO A 24 2.59 -0.53 12.80
CA PRO A 24 3.94 -0.82 12.32
C PRO A 24 4.42 0.36 11.46
N SER A 25 5.67 0.75 11.66
CA SER A 25 6.24 1.87 10.92
C SER A 25 7.57 1.50 10.29
N PHE A 26 7.89 2.18 9.20
CA PHE A 26 9.17 2.03 8.53
C PHE A 26 9.69 3.40 8.08
N LYS A 27 10.99 3.44 7.89
CA LYS A 27 11.71 4.58 7.33
C LYS A 27 12.23 4.21 5.95
N LEU A 28 12.08 5.13 5.02
CA LEU A 28 12.68 5.08 3.69
C LEU A 28 13.73 6.19 3.60
N GLN A 29 14.94 5.85 3.15
CA GLN A 29 16.04 6.79 2.94
C GLN A 29 16.54 6.65 1.51
N ALA A 30 16.66 7.78 0.79
CA ALA A 30 17.20 7.80 -0.56
C ALA A 30 18.54 8.53 -0.55
N ARG A 31 19.53 7.98 -1.26
CA ARG A 31 20.88 8.55 -1.37
C ARG A 31 21.31 8.65 -2.81
N SER A 32 22.13 9.67 -3.10
CA SER A 32 22.84 9.86 -4.35
C SER A 32 24.02 8.90 -4.48
N SER A 33 24.68 8.92 -5.64
CA SER A 33 25.84 8.08 -5.94
C SER A 33 27.08 8.38 -5.08
N ASP A 34 27.21 9.60 -4.56
CA ASP A 34 28.28 10.01 -3.63
C ASP A 34 27.93 9.71 -2.15
N GLY A 35 26.75 9.12 -1.89
CA GLY A 35 26.26 8.78 -0.56
C GLY A 35 25.49 9.90 0.15
N SER A 36 25.37 11.08 -0.46
CA SER A 36 24.59 12.19 0.10
C SER A 36 23.13 11.83 0.25
N LEU A 37 22.49 12.26 1.35
CA LEU A 37 21.11 12.02 1.63
C LEU A 37 20.23 12.92 0.74
N LEU A 38 19.39 12.32 -0.10
CA LEU A 38 18.42 13.02 -0.94
C LEU A 38 17.09 13.24 -0.22
N GLY A 39 16.74 12.35 0.70
CA GLY A 39 15.51 12.49 1.48
C GLY A 39 15.24 11.33 2.43
N ILE A 40 14.39 11.62 3.41
CA ILE A 40 13.87 10.65 4.38
C ILE A 40 12.35 10.73 4.39
N TYR A 41 11.70 9.57 4.46
CA TYR A 41 10.27 9.46 4.59
C TYR A 41 9.92 8.39 5.62
N ASP A 42 9.09 8.75 6.59
CA ASP A 42 8.59 7.83 7.61
C ASP A 42 7.11 7.53 7.33
N GLN A 43 6.74 6.25 7.38
CA GLN A 43 5.38 5.80 7.19
C GLN A 43 4.94 4.91 8.33
N THR A 44 3.73 5.13 8.81
CA THR A 44 3.06 4.27 9.78
C THR A 44 1.80 3.69 9.14
N LEU A 45 1.64 2.38 9.22
CA LEU A 45 0.44 1.65 8.80
C LEU A 45 -0.52 1.50 9.97
N SER A 46 -1.76 1.11 9.73
CA SER A 46 -2.74 0.94 10.79
C SER A 46 -2.57 -0.42 11.50
N ILE A 47 -2.76 -1.53 10.78
CA ILE A 47 -2.69 -2.87 11.34
C ILE A 47 -2.21 -3.88 10.29
N ILE A 48 -1.43 -4.87 10.74
CA ILE A 48 -1.11 -6.06 9.95
C ILE A 48 -1.54 -7.28 10.76
N TYR A 49 -2.49 -8.03 10.22
CA TYR A 49 -3.05 -9.21 10.88
C TYR A 49 -2.06 -10.39 10.93
N PRO A 50 -2.33 -11.41 11.75
CA PRO A 50 -1.54 -12.64 11.77
C PRO A 50 -1.41 -13.27 10.37
N GLU A 51 -0.20 -13.70 10.02
CA GLU A 51 0.12 -14.37 8.75
C GLU A 51 -0.24 -13.55 7.48
N GLN A 52 -0.53 -12.27 7.64
CA GLN A 52 -0.87 -11.38 6.54
C GLN A 52 0.39 -10.84 5.86
N GLU A 53 0.39 -10.89 4.53
CA GLU A 53 1.24 -10.08 3.67
C GLU A 53 0.51 -8.77 3.37
N PHE A 54 1.13 -7.66 3.69
CA PHE A 54 0.60 -6.32 3.47
C PHE A 54 1.48 -5.58 2.46
N ILE A 55 0.89 -5.18 1.35
CA ILE A 55 1.55 -4.38 0.33
C ILE A 55 1.09 -2.95 0.49
N TYR A 56 2.05 -2.07 0.75
CA TYR A 56 1.82 -0.64 0.83
C TYR A 56 2.73 0.09 -0.15
N GLY A 57 2.26 1.17 -0.70
CA GLY A 57 3.09 2.02 -1.52
C GLY A 57 2.51 3.42 -1.65
N SER A 58 3.36 4.36 -2.00
CA SER A 58 2.99 5.77 -2.11
C SER A 58 4.07 6.56 -2.86
N GLN A 59 3.82 7.85 -3.02
CA GLN A 59 4.84 8.83 -3.32
C GLN A 59 5.50 9.28 -2.01
N ALA A 60 6.82 9.10 -1.89
CA ALA A 60 7.54 9.48 -0.67
C ALA A 60 7.85 10.98 -0.63
N PHE A 61 8.62 11.46 -1.60
CA PHE A 61 9.05 12.86 -1.68
C PHE A 61 9.48 13.22 -3.12
N SER A 62 9.61 14.51 -3.39
CA SER A 62 10.26 14.96 -4.61
C SER A 62 11.78 14.83 -4.47
N VAL A 63 12.45 14.50 -5.57
CA VAL A 63 13.91 14.39 -5.65
C VAL A 63 14.42 15.24 -6.78
N ASP A 64 15.53 15.93 -6.54
CA ASP A 64 16.20 16.73 -7.57
C ASP A 64 17.01 15.85 -8.52
N ASP A 65 17.42 14.65 -8.03
CA ASP A 65 18.19 13.67 -8.78
C ASP A 65 17.65 12.25 -8.60
N VAL A 66 18.02 11.33 -9.49
CA VAL A 66 17.65 9.92 -9.38
C VAL A 66 18.47 9.27 -8.27
N PRO A 67 17.84 8.71 -7.25
CA PRO A 67 18.56 8.03 -6.18
C PRO A 67 19.40 6.85 -6.70
N ALA A 68 20.66 6.77 -6.26
CA ALA A 68 21.50 5.62 -6.52
C ALA A 68 21.14 4.42 -5.60
N SER A 69 20.62 4.70 -4.40
CA SER A 69 20.11 3.69 -3.50
C SER A 69 18.88 4.17 -2.73
N VAL A 70 18.01 3.21 -2.39
CA VAL A 70 16.85 3.41 -1.51
C VAL A 70 16.85 2.28 -0.49
N GLU A 71 16.83 2.65 0.79
CA GLU A 71 16.87 1.73 1.91
C GLU A 71 15.56 1.80 2.70
N PHE A 72 15.04 0.63 3.08
CA PHE A 72 13.92 0.49 4.00
C PHE A 72 14.39 -0.06 5.33
N THR A 73 13.96 0.57 6.42
CA THR A 73 14.22 0.11 7.78
C THR A 73 12.92 0.00 8.55
N MET A 74 12.55 -1.21 8.97
CA MET A 74 11.42 -1.39 9.88
C MET A 74 11.78 -0.85 11.26
N MET A 75 10.85 -0.09 11.85
CA MET A 75 10.99 0.41 13.21
C MET A 75 10.53 -0.63 14.22
N ASP A 76 11.11 -0.61 15.41
CA ASP A 76 10.73 -1.52 16.49
C ASP A 76 9.27 -1.36 16.88
N VAL A 77 8.55 -2.46 16.91
CA VAL A 77 7.16 -2.51 17.34
C VAL A 77 7.10 -2.54 18.88
N LYS A 78 6.49 -1.53 19.47
CA LYS A 78 6.27 -1.47 20.93
C LYS A 78 5.33 -2.60 21.37
N ASP A 79 5.56 -3.18 22.54
CA ASP A 79 4.75 -4.30 23.07
C ASP A 79 3.25 -3.99 23.12
N ARG A 80 2.88 -2.75 23.49
CA ARG A 80 1.47 -2.31 23.51
C ARG A 80 0.78 -2.34 22.14
N ASN A 81 1.54 -2.40 21.06
CA ASN A 81 1.06 -2.48 19.68
C ASN A 81 0.97 -3.93 19.17
N ARG A 82 1.35 -4.90 19.98
CA ARG A 82 1.19 -6.33 19.71
C ARG A 82 -0.10 -6.79 20.36
N VAL A 83 -1.08 -7.13 19.56
CA VAL A 83 -2.43 -7.48 20.04
C VAL A 83 -2.70 -8.94 19.71
N ASN A 84 -3.04 -9.72 20.74
CA ASN A 84 -3.46 -11.10 20.53
C ASN A 84 -4.82 -11.10 19.82
N ILE A 85 -4.81 -11.55 18.59
CA ILE A 85 -6.01 -11.72 17.77
C ILE A 85 -5.95 -13.12 17.16
N LYS A 86 -7.01 -13.88 17.32
CA LYS A 86 -7.23 -15.07 16.53
C LYS A 86 -8.11 -14.67 15.36
N LEU A 87 -7.59 -14.78 14.14
CA LEU A 87 -8.44 -14.65 12.95
C LEU A 87 -9.50 -15.75 12.98
N LEU A 88 -10.70 -15.41 12.61
CA LEU A 88 -11.75 -16.40 12.40
C LEU A 88 -11.35 -17.32 11.24
N ASP A 89 -11.63 -18.60 11.36
CA ASP A 89 -11.38 -19.57 10.29
C ASP A 89 -12.13 -19.21 8.99
N SER A 90 -13.14 -18.34 9.09
CA SER A 90 -13.94 -17.80 7.98
C SER A 90 -13.46 -16.44 7.45
N PHE A 91 -12.33 -15.92 7.94
CA PHE A 91 -11.79 -14.65 7.41
C PHE A 91 -11.31 -14.83 5.98
N GLU A 92 -11.81 -14.00 5.09
CA GLU A 92 -11.37 -13.93 3.70
C GLU A 92 -10.77 -12.55 3.38
N PRO A 93 -9.69 -12.49 2.57
CA PRO A 93 -9.13 -11.23 2.13
C PRO A 93 -10.12 -10.39 1.33
N LEU A 94 -10.02 -9.07 1.46
CA LEU A 94 -10.75 -8.13 0.60
C LEU A 94 -10.35 -8.35 -0.87
N GLN A 95 -11.32 -8.21 -1.77
CA GLN A 95 -11.11 -8.41 -3.20
C GLN A 95 -11.30 -7.10 -3.96
N VAL A 96 -10.33 -6.73 -4.78
CA VAL A 96 -10.48 -5.59 -5.69
C VAL A 96 -11.02 -6.09 -7.01
N ILE A 97 -12.16 -5.56 -7.44
CA ILE A 97 -12.92 -6.03 -8.61
C ILE A 97 -13.36 -4.84 -9.49
N ASN A 98 -13.82 -5.14 -10.69
CA ASN A 98 -14.41 -4.18 -11.64
C ASN A 98 -13.52 -2.95 -11.90
N THR A 99 -12.19 -3.16 -11.99
CA THR A 99 -11.22 -2.09 -12.14
C THR A 99 -11.15 -1.58 -13.59
N SER A 100 -10.92 -0.27 -13.73
CA SER A 100 -10.71 0.37 -15.02
C SER A 100 -9.76 1.56 -14.90
N VAL A 101 -8.77 1.62 -15.80
CA VAL A 101 -7.90 2.78 -15.96
C VAL A 101 -8.52 3.74 -16.98
N ARG A 102 -8.70 4.99 -16.59
CA ARG A 102 -9.21 6.09 -17.42
C ARG A 102 -8.08 7.09 -17.70
N SER A 103 -8.35 8.12 -18.48
CA SER A 103 -7.33 9.13 -18.84
C SER A 103 -6.74 9.88 -17.64
N ASP A 104 -7.50 10.03 -16.56
CA ASP A 104 -7.16 10.86 -15.39
C ASP A 104 -7.40 10.17 -14.04
N LYS A 105 -7.82 8.90 -14.05
CA LYS A 105 -8.14 8.15 -12.83
C LYS A 105 -8.14 6.64 -13.00
N ILE A 106 -7.97 5.95 -11.88
CA ILE A 106 -8.23 4.53 -11.71
C ILE A 106 -9.50 4.40 -10.89
N VAL A 107 -10.46 3.61 -11.37
CA VAL A 107 -11.71 3.33 -10.67
C VAL A 107 -11.91 1.84 -10.49
N GLY A 108 -12.66 1.45 -9.48
CA GLY A 108 -13.01 0.07 -9.21
C GLY A 108 -13.89 -0.08 -7.99
N GLU A 109 -14.01 -1.30 -7.53
CA GLU A 109 -14.77 -1.65 -6.33
C GLU A 109 -13.94 -2.57 -5.44
N VAL A 110 -14.14 -2.47 -4.13
CA VAL A 110 -13.68 -3.43 -3.14
C VAL A 110 -14.87 -4.25 -2.68
N TYR A 111 -14.80 -5.56 -2.83
CA TYR A 111 -15.74 -6.50 -2.23
C TYR A 111 -15.21 -6.97 -0.88
N ASN A 112 -16.03 -6.85 0.14
CA ASN A 112 -15.78 -7.38 1.48
C ASN A 112 -16.54 -8.71 1.65
N PRO A 113 -15.88 -9.86 1.59
CA PRO A 113 -16.54 -11.17 1.73
C PRO A 113 -16.94 -11.48 3.18
N ASN A 114 -16.40 -10.75 4.16
CA ASN A 114 -16.65 -10.97 5.57
C ASN A 114 -18.00 -10.38 6.01
N SER A 115 -18.51 -10.80 7.16
CA SER A 115 -19.77 -10.29 7.71
C SER A 115 -19.63 -8.90 8.34
N ASP A 116 -18.43 -8.56 8.80
CA ASP A 116 -18.17 -7.33 9.54
C ASP A 116 -17.98 -6.13 8.59
N THR A 117 -18.43 -4.96 9.05
CA THR A 117 -18.14 -3.68 8.38
C THR A 117 -16.74 -3.21 8.79
N TYR A 118 -15.96 -2.75 7.82
CA TYR A 118 -14.66 -2.11 8.08
C TYR A 118 -14.81 -0.60 7.98
N ASP A 119 -14.45 0.10 9.05
CA ASP A 119 -14.55 1.57 9.14
C ASP A 119 -13.72 2.27 8.07
N THR A 120 -12.54 1.72 7.78
CA THR A 120 -11.66 2.23 6.73
C THR A 120 -10.94 1.08 6.05
N VAL A 121 -10.89 1.14 4.74
CA VAL A 121 -10.12 0.23 3.86
C VAL A 121 -9.18 1.06 3.02
N ILE A 122 -7.91 0.67 2.96
CA ILE A 122 -6.96 1.21 2.00
C ILE A 122 -6.97 0.37 0.73
N VAL A 123 -6.96 1.03 -0.42
CA VAL A 123 -6.72 0.42 -1.72
C VAL A 123 -5.39 0.93 -2.27
N VAL A 124 -4.54 0.03 -2.73
CA VAL A 124 -3.23 0.33 -3.31
C VAL A 124 -3.23 -0.14 -4.76
N ALA A 125 -2.84 0.74 -5.68
CA ALA A 125 -2.65 0.43 -7.09
C ALA A 125 -1.18 0.62 -7.47
N ILE A 126 -0.52 -0.44 -7.94
CA ILE A 126 0.87 -0.44 -8.41
C ILE A 126 0.86 -0.45 -9.94
N CYS A 127 1.27 0.66 -10.55
CA CYS A 127 1.27 0.86 -11.99
C CYS A 127 2.66 0.57 -12.58
N ARG A 128 2.72 -0.27 -13.62
CA ARG A 128 3.96 -0.65 -14.30
C ARG A 128 3.90 -0.35 -15.79
N ASP A 129 5.06 -0.05 -16.36
CA ASP A 129 5.25 0.07 -17.81
C ASP A 129 5.32 -1.31 -18.51
N ALA A 130 5.47 -1.30 -19.84
CA ALA A 130 5.58 -2.51 -20.64
C ALA A 130 6.85 -3.34 -20.35
N SER A 131 7.85 -2.77 -19.72
CA SER A 131 9.06 -3.45 -19.27
C SER A 131 8.96 -3.99 -17.84
N GLY A 132 7.81 -3.77 -17.17
CA GLY A 132 7.57 -4.17 -15.78
C GLY A 132 8.16 -3.21 -14.75
N ASN A 133 8.71 -2.06 -15.15
CA ASN A 133 9.23 -1.08 -14.21
C ASN A 133 8.09 -0.38 -13.49
N LEU A 134 8.34 -0.01 -12.22
CA LEU A 134 7.42 0.80 -11.43
C LEU A 134 7.31 2.21 -12.04
N VAL A 135 6.13 2.58 -12.48
CA VAL A 135 5.80 3.94 -12.97
C VAL A 135 5.24 4.78 -11.85
N LYS A 136 4.26 4.23 -11.13
CA LYS A 136 3.53 4.96 -10.09
C LYS A 136 2.90 4.01 -9.06
N VAL A 137 2.65 4.54 -7.88
CA VAL A 137 1.78 3.90 -6.88
C VAL A 137 0.75 4.92 -6.43
N GLU A 138 -0.51 4.53 -6.48
CA GLU A 138 -1.63 5.32 -6.00
C GLU A 138 -2.32 4.61 -4.84
N THR A 139 -2.88 5.39 -3.93
CA THR A 139 -3.66 4.88 -2.80
C THR A 139 -4.94 5.67 -2.64
N ASP A 140 -6.00 4.99 -2.21
CA ASP A 140 -7.26 5.60 -1.82
C ASP A 140 -7.78 4.97 -0.54
N PHE A 141 -8.60 5.70 0.20
CA PHE A 141 -9.22 5.26 1.44
C PHE A 141 -10.72 5.27 1.29
N ILE A 142 -11.33 4.13 1.55
CA ILE A 142 -12.78 3.94 1.49
C ILE A 142 -13.30 3.79 2.92
N SER A 143 -14.34 4.56 3.25
CA SER A 143 -15.00 4.46 4.56
C SER A 143 -16.20 3.52 4.49
N ASP A 144 -16.56 2.92 5.64
CA ASP A 144 -17.77 2.13 5.84
C ASP A 144 -17.97 0.98 4.83
N VAL A 145 -16.92 0.20 4.60
CA VAL A 145 -16.99 -0.96 3.70
C VAL A 145 -17.77 -2.09 4.37
N ARG A 146 -19.05 -2.16 4.06
CA ARG A 146 -19.99 -3.10 4.70
C ARG A 146 -19.65 -4.54 4.36
N GLY A 147 -19.98 -5.42 5.30
CA GLY A 147 -19.86 -6.87 5.08
C GLY A 147 -20.72 -7.36 3.91
N GLN A 148 -20.21 -8.33 3.17
CA GLN A 148 -20.87 -8.98 2.03
C GLN A 148 -21.35 -7.97 0.95
N SER A 149 -20.63 -6.88 0.76
CA SER A 149 -20.99 -5.84 -0.20
C SER A 149 -19.77 -5.22 -0.89
N ASN A 150 -20.05 -4.45 -1.94
CA ASN A 150 -19.06 -3.70 -2.68
C ASN A 150 -19.03 -2.24 -2.22
N ALA A 151 -17.83 -1.63 -2.25
CA ALA A 151 -17.64 -0.20 -2.08
C ALA A 151 -16.77 0.32 -3.21
N ALA A 152 -17.20 1.41 -3.85
CA ALA A 152 -16.48 2.00 -4.98
C ALA A 152 -15.29 2.84 -4.53
N PHE A 153 -14.22 2.88 -5.35
CA PHE A 153 -13.09 3.78 -5.16
C PHE A 153 -12.75 4.53 -6.46
N SER A 154 -12.05 5.65 -6.32
CA SER A 154 -11.61 6.47 -7.45
C SER A 154 -10.32 7.22 -7.09
N MET A 155 -9.20 6.76 -7.62
CA MET A 155 -7.88 7.39 -7.45
C MET A 155 -7.58 8.33 -8.62
N TYR A 156 -7.05 9.51 -8.34
CA TYR A 156 -6.50 10.35 -9.40
C TYR A 156 -5.22 9.75 -9.95
N ALA A 157 -5.13 9.63 -11.26
CA ALA A 157 -3.97 9.08 -11.95
C ALA A 157 -3.63 9.94 -13.16
N TYR A 158 -2.39 10.40 -13.23
CA TYR A 158 -1.90 11.18 -14.39
C TYR A 158 -1.00 10.31 -15.25
N ASN A 159 -0.94 10.61 -16.55
CA ASN A 159 -0.12 9.88 -17.52
C ASN A 159 -0.47 8.38 -17.60
N THR A 160 -1.74 8.06 -17.52
CA THR A 160 -2.23 6.68 -17.53
C THR A 160 -1.89 5.92 -18.82
N SER A 161 -1.53 6.62 -19.90
CA SER A 161 -1.02 6.03 -21.13
C SER A 161 0.33 5.30 -20.96
N GLU A 162 1.06 5.58 -19.88
CA GLU A 162 2.31 4.89 -19.54
C GLU A 162 2.06 3.56 -18.78
N TYR A 163 0.81 3.30 -18.32
CA TYR A 163 0.47 2.11 -17.57
C TYR A 163 0.16 0.94 -18.49
N TYR A 164 1.04 -0.05 -18.51
CA TYR A 164 0.82 -1.30 -19.20
C TYR A 164 0.04 -2.30 -18.34
N SER A 165 0.33 -2.35 -17.05
CA SER A 165 -0.38 -3.17 -16.08
C SER A 165 -0.57 -2.44 -14.74
N VAL A 166 -1.63 -2.80 -14.03
CA VAL A 166 -1.91 -2.30 -12.69
C VAL A 166 -2.27 -3.48 -11.78
N GLU A 167 -1.54 -3.62 -10.68
CA GLU A 167 -1.80 -4.58 -9.63
C GLU A 167 -2.58 -3.88 -8.50
N TYR A 168 -3.58 -4.54 -7.92
CA TYR A 168 -4.44 -3.96 -6.91
C TYR A 168 -4.44 -4.75 -5.62
N TYR A 169 -4.42 -4.05 -4.50
CA TYR A 169 -4.47 -4.62 -3.17
C TYR A 169 -5.43 -3.82 -2.30
N ALA A 170 -6.16 -4.49 -1.39
CA ALA A 170 -7.04 -3.84 -0.44
C ALA A 170 -6.89 -4.47 0.94
N TYR A 171 -6.84 -3.63 1.97
CA TYR A 171 -6.66 -4.05 3.36
C TYR A 171 -7.50 -3.20 4.29
N GLN A 172 -7.91 -3.77 5.41
CA GLN A 172 -8.42 -2.99 6.53
C GLN A 172 -7.32 -2.03 7.02
N TRP A 173 -7.71 -0.78 7.25
CA TRP A 173 -6.79 0.26 7.65
C TRP A 173 -7.06 0.77 9.08
#